data_fee9e1f0d1b9b5a90ebf5160b2f0cfcd
#
_entry.id   fee9e1f0d1b9b5a90ebf5160b2f0cfcd
#
_cell.length_a   1.000
_cell.length_b   1.000
_cell.length_c   1.000
_cell.angle_alpha   90.00
_cell.angle_beta   90.00
_cell.angle_gamma   90.00
#
_symmetry.space_group_name_H-M   'P 1'
#
loop_
_entity.id
_entity.type
_entity.pdbx_description
1 polymer ?
#
loop_
_entity_poly.entity_id
_entity_poly.type
_entity_poly.pdbx_seq_one_letter_code
_entity_poly.pdbx_strand_id
1 'polypeptide(L)'
;MKRKAMAWTLPAVLVALSVVGSGAPSSARSSAARVSTTAVGPQYDTTHVYVTPGKEDAFVDSWLATFGGTHTTKALTDVTPTPSETESELVLSPVGTLSVFDFRTPVPYPFGAERTGWLMSGFDRGVRLARQSGANIVVAPFDDPIGKDAVVQFPGGINAQLYWHTKAPSYAPLETVPDNRVYLTPDSATAFLRSYLRFTGGRIVSDDRTADGGDLGLPGKTYRRVALGSPFGGTVVSVTDGHLPYPFGRETTGYAVKDLTATLRKAEAAGAQVLWGPYDGKGRSNAMVQFPGGYVAELHQGRDI
;
A
#
# COMPACT_ATOMS: atom_id res chain seq x y z
N MET A 1 26.61 -1.19 29.45
CA MET A 1 26.03 -2.51 29.73
C MET A 1 26.01 -3.29 28.43
N LYS A 2 26.65 -4.46 28.36
CA LYS A 2 26.86 -5.21 27.11
C LYS A 2 25.60 -6.01 26.76
N ARG A 3 25.00 -5.75 25.59
CA ARG A 3 23.87 -6.55 25.05
C ARG A 3 24.43 -7.84 24.41
N LYS A 4 23.86 -8.98 24.83
CA LYS A 4 24.20 -10.31 24.29
C LYS A 4 23.39 -10.57 23.02
N ALA A 5 24.07 -10.82 21.92
CA ALA A 5 23.48 -11.35 20.72
C ALA A 5 23.18 -12.85 20.92
N MET A 6 21.96 -13.26 20.60
CA MET A 6 21.51 -14.67 20.64
C MET A 6 21.47 -15.20 19.21
N ALA A 7 22.39 -16.12 18.92
CA ALA A 7 22.48 -16.80 17.63
C ALA A 7 21.55 -18.01 17.61
N TRP A 8 20.74 -18.12 16.57
CA TRP A 8 19.91 -19.29 16.30
C TRP A 8 20.54 -20.12 15.20
N THR A 9 20.91 -21.37 15.53
CA THR A 9 21.38 -22.39 14.60
C THR A 9 20.24 -23.36 14.29
N LEU A 10 19.93 -23.57 13.01
CA LEU A 10 19.06 -24.64 12.53
C LEU A 10 19.90 -25.72 11.79
N PRO A 11 19.58 -26.99 11.94
CA PRO A 11 20.33 -28.06 11.28
C PRO A 11 19.87 -28.31 9.85
N ALA A 12 20.83 -28.54 8.97
CA ALA A 12 20.62 -28.96 7.59
C ALA A 12 20.33 -30.45 7.52
N VAL A 13 19.33 -30.87 6.80
CA VAL A 13 19.10 -32.24 6.37
C VAL A 13 19.33 -32.33 4.87
N LEU A 14 20.37 -33.03 4.46
CA LEU A 14 20.64 -33.43 3.08
C LEU A 14 19.88 -34.72 2.75
N VAL A 15 19.09 -34.72 1.69
CA VAL A 15 18.67 -35.96 1.00
C VAL A 15 19.02 -35.83 -0.47
N ALA A 16 19.93 -36.65 -0.91
CA ALA A 16 20.32 -36.82 -2.31
C ALA A 16 19.45 -37.92 -2.95
N LEU A 17 18.81 -37.62 -4.07
CA LEU A 17 18.31 -38.65 -5.01
C LEU A 17 18.70 -38.23 -6.43
N SER A 18 19.53 -39.09 -7.02
CA SER A 18 19.97 -39.04 -8.41
C SER A 18 18.97 -39.79 -9.30
N VAL A 19 18.45 -39.11 -10.33
CA VAL A 19 17.79 -39.76 -11.47
C VAL A 19 18.39 -39.19 -12.76
N VAL A 20 19.05 -40.09 -13.51
CA VAL A 20 19.58 -39.83 -14.84
C VAL A 20 18.42 -39.95 -15.85
N GLY A 21 18.15 -38.90 -16.61
CA GLY A 21 17.23 -38.93 -17.74
C GLY A 21 17.76 -38.06 -18.87
N SER A 22 18.20 -38.72 -19.95
CA SER A 22 18.65 -38.08 -21.21
C SER A 22 17.46 -37.48 -21.95
N GLY A 23 17.44 -36.17 -22.12
CA GLY A 23 16.46 -35.43 -22.93
C GLY A 23 17.15 -34.31 -23.72
N ALA A 24 16.89 -34.26 -25.02
CA ALA A 24 17.47 -33.34 -26.01
C ALA A 24 17.36 -31.85 -25.63
N PRO A 25 18.26 -30.98 -26.12
CA PRO A 25 18.24 -29.57 -25.75
C PRO A 25 17.05 -28.86 -26.41
N SER A 26 16.01 -28.64 -25.64
CA SER A 26 15.00 -27.64 -25.96
C SER A 26 15.66 -26.27 -25.83
N SER A 27 15.79 -25.55 -26.93
CA SER A 27 16.24 -24.15 -26.96
C SER A 27 15.19 -23.28 -26.25
N ALA A 28 15.25 -23.25 -24.92
CA ALA A 28 14.58 -22.25 -24.12
C ALA A 28 15.16 -20.90 -24.51
N ARG A 29 14.44 -20.16 -25.36
CA ARG A 29 14.68 -18.73 -25.54
C ARG A 29 14.59 -18.11 -24.17
N SER A 30 15.74 -17.77 -23.60
CA SER A 30 15.85 -16.89 -22.45
C SER A 30 15.10 -15.61 -22.82
N SER A 31 13.88 -15.47 -22.29
CA SER A 31 13.21 -14.19 -22.22
C SER A 31 14.08 -13.34 -21.32
N ALA A 32 14.98 -12.56 -21.90
CA ALA A 32 15.72 -11.53 -21.18
C ALA A 32 14.67 -10.66 -20.51
N ALA A 33 14.52 -10.80 -19.20
CA ALA A 33 13.65 -9.96 -18.40
C ALA A 33 14.04 -8.52 -18.72
N ARG A 34 13.12 -7.77 -19.31
CA ARG A 34 13.32 -6.33 -19.55
C ARG A 34 13.63 -5.73 -18.18
N VAL A 35 14.87 -5.26 -18.01
CA VAL A 35 15.25 -4.53 -16.81
C VAL A 35 14.27 -3.38 -16.68
N SER A 36 13.42 -3.42 -15.67
CA SER A 36 12.44 -2.36 -15.44
C SER A 36 13.17 -1.02 -15.35
N THR A 37 12.76 -0.07 -16.18
CA THR A 37 13.33 1.28 -16.14
C THR A 37 12.93 2.02 -14.86
N THR A 38 11.90 1.55 -14.17
CA THR A 38 11.24 2.17 -13.02
C THR A 38 11.79 1.73 -11.66
N ALA A 39 12.75 0.80 -11.59
CA ALA A 39 13.28 0.23 -10.35
C ALA A 39 12.23 -0.45 -9.44
N VAL A 40 11.12 -0.92 -10.00
CA VAL A 40 10.07 -1.66 -9.28
C VAL A 40 10.56 -3.05 -8.91
N GLY A 41 10.35 -3.43 -7.65
CA GLY A 41 10.50 -4.81 -7.16
C GLY A 41 9.15 -5.54 -7.08
N PRO A 42 9.14 -6.82 -6.68
CA PRO A 42 7.91 -7.50 -6.27
C PRO A 42 7.34 -6.78 -5.03
N GLN A 43 6.03 -6.54 -5.01
CA GLN A 43 5.40 -5.83 -3.91
C GLN A 43 5.00 -6.81 -2.80
N TYR A 44 5.16 -6.40 -1.56
CA TYR A 44 4.84 -7.20 -0.37
C TYR A 44 3.84 -6.45 0.52
N ASP A 45 4.30 -5.64 1.45
CA ASP A 45 3.51 -4.86 2.39
C ASP A 45 3.36 -3.42 1.88
N THR A 46 2.38 -3.19 1.05
CA THR A 46 2.21 -1.90 0.36
C THR A 46 1.37 -0.88 1.11
N THR A 47 0.68 -1.30 2.18
CA THR A 47 -0.23 -0.43 2.92
C THR A 47 0.28 -0.19 4.33
N HIS A 48 0.41 1.07 4.70
CA HIS A 48 0.79 1.51 6.04
C HIS A 48 -0.45 1.89 6.85
N VAL A 49 -0.62 1.22 7.97
CA VAL A 49 -1.73 1.43 8.90
C VAL A 49 -1.17 1.98 10.22
N TYR A 50 -1.50 3.22 10.50
CA TYR A 50 -1.16 3.87 11.77
C TYR A 50 -2.40 3.85 12.65
N VAL A 51 -2.35 3.09 13.74
CA VAL A 51 -3.46 2.99 14.68
C VAL A 51 -3.32 3.97 15.83
N THR A 52 -4.44 4.32 16.42
CA THR A 52 -4.43 5.03 17.71
C THR A 52 -3.67 4.19 18.76
N PRO A 53 -2.78 4.78 19.58
CA PRO A 53 -1.98 4.06 20.56
C PRO A 53 -2.77 3.07 21.41
N GLY A 54 -2.28 1.82 21.47
CA GLY A 54 -2.90 0.71 22.19
C GLY A 54 -4.10 0.06 21.46
N LYS A 55 -4.26 0.30 20.15
CA LYS A 55 -5.37 -0.25 19.34
C LYS A 55 -4.95 -1.24 18.27
N GLU A 56 -3.70 -1.65 18.24
CA GLU A 56 -3.18 -2.59 17.23
C GLU A 56 -3.94 -3.92 17.26
N ASP A 57 -4.05 -4.58 18.43
CA ASP A 57 -4.77 -5.87 18.55
C ASP A 57 -6.22 -5.74 18.07
N ALA A 58 -6.93 -4.70 18.50
CA ALA A 58 -8.32 -4.49 18.11
C ALA A 58 -8.46 -4.27 16.60
N PHE A 59 -7.49 -3.61 15.96
CA PHE A 59 -7.45 -3.44 14.50
C PHE A 59 -7.20 -4.77 13.82
N VAL A 60 -6.16 -5.51 14.22
CA VAL A 60 -5.76 -6.79 13.61
C VAL A 60 -6.87 -7.82 13.71
N ASP A 61 -7.46 -7.99 14.89
CA ASP A 61 -8.60 -8.90 15.10
C ASP A 61 -9.78 -8.55 14.19
N SER A 62 -10.13 -7.27 14.12
CA SER A 62 -11.23 -6.79 13.26
C SER A 62 -10.95 -7.04 11.78
N TRP A 63 -9.71 -6.76 11.33
CA TRP A 63 -9.30 -6.97 9.95
C TRP A 63 -9.34 -8.45 9.56
N LEU A 64 -8.76 -9.32 10.39
CA LEU A 64 -8.74 -10.77 10.15
C LEU A 64 -10.13 -11.38 10.21
N ALA A 65 -11.00 -10.93 11.11
CA ALA A 65 -12.40 -11.37 11.15
C ALA A 65 -13.18 -10.95 9.89
N THR A 66 -12.83 -9.81 9.30
CA THR A 66 -13.48 -9.31 8.08
C THR A 66 -13.01 -10.04 6.83
N PHE A 67 -11.69 -10.16 6.63
CA PHE A 67 -11.10 -10.62 5.37
C PHE A 67 -10.45 -11.99 5.46
N GLY A 68 -10.15 -12.49 6.66
CA GLY A 68 -9.32 -13.66 6.87
C GLY A 68 -7.83 -13.35 6.73
N GLY A 69 -7.02 -14.39 6.80
CA GLY A 69 -5.56 -14.26 6.71
C GLY A 69 -4.86 -14.64 8.02
N THR A 70 -3.64 -14.13 8.18
CA THR A 70 -2.78 -14.34 9.35
C THR A 70 -2.01 -13.07 9.65
N HIS A 71 -1.35 -13.03 10.79
CA HIS A 71 -0.45 -11.95 11.16
C HIS A 71 0.89 -12.49 11.67
N THR A 72 1.92 -11.66 11.68
CA THR A 72 3.22 -11.99 12.25
C THR A 72 3.22 -11.75 13.76
N THR A 73 4.27 -12.19 14.45
CA THR A 73 4.48 -11.80 15.84
C THR A 73 4.85 -10.31 15.90
N LYS A 74 4.24 -9.58 16.83
CA LYS A 74 4.59 -8.19 17.12
C LYS A 74 6.06 -8.01 17.48
N ALA A 75 6.64 -6.93 17.02
CA ALA A 75 7.96 -6.48 17.40
C ALA A 75 7.92 -5.03 17.87
N LEU A 76 8.64 -4.74 18.95
CA LEU A 76 8.93 -3.37 19.34
C LEU A 76 10.19 -2.92 18.62
N THR A 77 10.09 -1.89 17.79
CA THR A 77 11.15 -1.47 16.89
C THR A 77 11.12 0.03 16.60
N ASP A 78 12.25 0.55 16.14
CA ASP A 78 12.38 1.91 15.62
C ASP A 78 12.22 1.85 14.10
N VAL A 79 11.15 2.42 13.58
CA VAL A 79 10.84 2.43 12.13
C VAL A 79 11.07 3.80 11.48
N THR A 80 11.65 4.74 12.24
CA THR A 80 11.92 6.11 11.77
C THR A 80 13.39 6.46 11.98
N PRO A 81 13.95 7.43 11.21
CA PRO A 81 15.36 7.83 11.34
C PRO A 81 15.65 8.65 12.63
N THR A 82 14.61 9.01 13.37
CA THR A 82 14.71 9.69 14.66
C THR A 82 14.26 8.75 15.76
N PRO A 83 14.71 8.94 17.02
CA PRO A 83 14.30 8.05 18.09
C PRO A 83 12.78 7.95 18.22
N SER A 84 12.27 6.72 18.09
CA SER A 84 10.85 6.41 18.23
C SER A 84 10.70 4.99 18.80
N GLU A 85 9.52 4.68 19.29
CA GLU A 85 9.16 3.33 19.74
C GLU A 85 7.84 2.96 19.12
N THR A 86 7.83 1.85 18.35
CA THR A 86 6.64 1.40 17.62
C THR A 86 6.46 -0.10 17.85
N GLU A 87 5.30 -0.52 18.34
CA GLU A 87 4.87 -1.90 18.12
C GLU A 87 4.41 -2.03 16.67
N SER A 88 4.86 -3.10 16.02
CA SER A 88 4.54 -3.32 14.62
C SER A 88 4.42 -4.79 14.30
N GLU A 89 3.48 -5.13 13.45
CA GLU A 89 3.32 -6.44 12.86
C GLU A 89 2.80 -6.33 11.42
N LEU A 90 2.94 -7.41 10.67
CA LEU A 90 2.36 -7.53 9.33
C LEU A 90 1.05 -8.31 9.41
N VAL A 91 0.04 -7.84 8.70
CA VAL A 91 -1.22 -8.56 8.49
C VAL A 91 -1.28 -9.04 7.05
N LEU A 92 -1.19 -10.35 6.88
CA LEU A 92 -1.17 -11.06 5.59
C LEU A 92 -2.59 -11.47 5.26
N SER A 93 -3.30 -10.70 4.45
CA SER A 93 -4.71 -10.96 4.12
C SER A 93 -4.94 -11.13 2.62
N PRO A 94 -6.04 -11.80 2.20
CA PRO A 94 -6.35 -11.99 0.78
C PRO A 94 -6.58 -10.69 0.00
N VAL A 95 -6.85 -9.58 0.69
CA VAL A 95 -7.10 -8.27 0.06
C VAL A 95 -5.85 -7.38 0.02
N GLY A 96 -4.77 -7.80 0.66
CA GLY A 96 -3.49 -7.09 0.71
C GLY A 96 -2.74 -7.34 2.01
N THR A 97 -1.45 -7.06 2.01
CA THR A 97 -0.61 -7.11 3.21
C THR A 97 -0.41 -5.71 3.75
N LEU A 98 -0.59 -5.57 5.05
CA LEU A 98 -0.51 -4.32 5.78
C LEU A 98 0.69 -4.34 6.72
N SER A 99 1.42 -3.23 6.80
CA SER A 99 2.30 -2.92 7.92
C SER A 99 1.51 -2.12 8.93
N VAL A 100 1.30 -2.67 10.11
CA VAL A 100 0.53 -2.02 11.20
C VAL A 100 1.52 -1.40 12.16
N PHE A 101 1.28 -0.13 12.52
CA PHE A 101 2.14 0.65 13.39
C PHE A 101 1.34 1.24 14.57
N ASP A 102 1.69 0.82 15.77
CA ASP A 102 1.20 1.37 17.04
C ASP A 102 2.36 2.12 17.74
N PHE A 103 2.45 3.41 17.50
CA PHE A 103 3.50 4.24 18.06
C PHE A 103 3.26 4.49 19.55
N ARG A 104 4.25 4.14 20.37
CA ARG A 104 4.29 4.44 21.80
C ARG A 104 4.88 5.81 22.10
N THR A 105 5.55 6.40 21.13
CA THR A 105 6.08 7.77 21.15
C THR A 105 5.32 8.63 20.16
N PRO A 106 5.44 9.97 20.21
CA PRO A 106 4.89 10.82 19.17
C PRO A 106 5.44 10.44 17.80
N VAL A 107 4.54 10.36 16.81
CA VAL A 107 4.90 9.99 15.42
C VAL A 107 5.64 11.17 14.77
N PRO A 108 6.92 11.01 14.34
CA PRO A 108 7.62 12.09 13.66
C PRO A 108 7.08 12.26 12.24
N TYR A 109 6.79 13.51 11.85
CA TYR A 109 6.38 13.80 10.47
C TYR A 109 7.52 13.47 9.48
N PRO A 110 7.25 12.88 8.28
CA PRO A 110 5.93 12.65 7.68
C PRO A 110 5.31 11.27 7.97
N PHE A 111 5.92 10.46 8.85
CA PHE A 111 5.37 9.16 9.23
C PHE A 111 3.95 9.34 9.80
N GLY A 112 3.05 8.44 9.43
CA GLY A 112 1.63 8.59 9.74
C GLY A 112 0.85 9.44 8.74
N ALA A 113 1.54 10.16 7.84
CA ALA A 113 0.92 10.88 6.74
C ALA A 113 1.01 10.12 5.40
N GLU A 114 2.03 9.30 5.19
CA GLU A 114 2.09 8.36 4.06
C GLU A 114 1.22 7.14 4.35
N ARG A 115 0.57 6.60 3.31
CA ARG A 115 -0.32 5.44 3.39
C ARG A 115 0.15 4.26 2.57
N THR A 116 1.21 4.46 1.80
CA THR A 116 1.70 3.50 0.83
C THR A 116 3.22 3.41 0.90
N GLY A 117 3.71 2.17 0.91
CA GLY A 117 5.11 1.83 0.71
C GLY A 117 5.31 0.98 -0.54
N TRP A 118 6.41 1.19 -1.26
CA TRP A 118 6.75 0.39 -2.42
C TRP A 118 8.16 -0.16 -2.35
N LEU A 119 8.29 -1.48 -2.55
CA LEU A 119 9.58 -2.14 -2.65
C LEU A 119 10.23 -1.81 -4.00
N MET A 120 11.47 -1.35 -3.90
CA MET A 120 12.29 -0.98 -5.05
C MET A 120 13.25 -2.13 -5.40
N SER A 121 13.40 -2.47 -6.67
CA SER A 121 14.43 -3.44 -7.12
C SER A 121 15.86 -2.86 -7.09
N GLY A 122 15.98 -1.55 -6.91
CA GLY A 122 17.24 -0.80 -6.79
C GLY A 122 16.95 0.50 -6.07
N PHE A 123 17.12 0.50 -4.75
CA PHE A 123 16.68 1.55 -3.85
C PHE A 123 17.21 2.94 -4.23
N ASP A 124 18.54 3.09 -4.35
CA ASP A 124 19.16 4.39 -4.70
C ASP A 124 18.72 4.89 -6.07
N ARG A 125 18.50 3.97 -7.01
CA ARG A 125 17.96 4.31 -8.33
C ARG A 125 16.52 4.78 -8.23
N GLY A 126 15.70 4.15 -7.39
CA GLY A 126 14.32 4.54 -7.13
C GLY A 126 14.22 5.94 -6.57
N VAL A 127 15.02 6.25 -5.56
CA VAL A 127 15.09 7.60 -4.95
C VAL A 127 15.53 8.65 -5.98
N ARG A 128 16.56 8.35 -6.78
CA ARG A 128 16.98 9.27 -7.86
C ARG A 128 15.88 9.47 -8.91
N LEU A 129 15.17 8.39 -9.30
CA LEU A 129 14.08 8.46 -10.26
C LEU A 129 12.91 9.28 -9.74
N ALA A 130 12.54 9.14 -8.46
CA ALA A 130 11.51 9.97 -7.83
C ALA A 130 11.86 11.46 -7.95
N ARG A 131 13.07 11.84 -7.56
CA ARG A 131 13.54 13.24 -7.69
C ARG A 131 13.53 13.73 -9.14
N GLN A 132 14.04 12.94 -10.08
CA GLN A 132 14.04 13.27 -11.52
C GLN A 132 12.62 13.37 -12.11
N SER A 133 11.67 12.71 -11.49
CA SER A 133 10.25 12.76 -11.86
C SER A 133 9.52 13.96 -11.28
N GLY A 134 10.14 14.72 -10.39
CA GLY A 134 9.56 15.91 -9.78
C GLY A 134 8.97 15.68 -8.39
N ALA A 135 9.26 14.54 -7.75
CA ALA A 135 8.94 14.35 -6.33
C ALA A 135 10.04 14.96 -5.44
N ASN A 136 9.65 15.46 -4.29
CA ASN A 136 10.55 15.88 -3.23
C ASN A 136 11.00 14.66 -2.41
N ILE A 137 12.22 14.66 -1.90
CA ILE A 137 12.66 13.69 -0.89
C ILE A 137 12.44 14.37 0.46
N VAL A 138 11.40 13.95 1.17
CA VAL A 138 11.02 14.55 2.47
C VAL A 138 11.67 13.84 3.66
N VAL A 139 12.01 12.55 3.50
CA VAL A 139 12.93 11.84 4.38
C VAL A 139 14.03 11.23 3.52
N ALA A 140 15.28 11.64 3.77
CA ALA A 140 16.44 11.11 3.07
C ALA A 140 16.59 9.59 3.36
N PRO A 141 17.25 8.83 2.47
CA PRO A 141 17.54 7.43 2.72
C PRO A 141 18.13 7.17 4.10
N PHE A 142 17.58 6.21 4.81
CA PHE A 142 18.06 5.74 6.12
C PHE A 142 17.95 4.21 6.22
N ASP A 143 18.72 3.64 7.12
CA ASP A 143 18.65 2.21 7.41
C ASP A 143 17.57 1.96 8.47
N ASP A 144 16.70 0.99 8.23
CA ASP A 144 15.73 0.46 9.17
C ASP A 144 16.14 -0.95 9.64
N PRO A 145 15.43 -1.58 10.60
CA PRO A 145 15.80 -2.89 11.12
C PRO A 145 15.85 -4.01 10.08
N ILE A 146 15.15 -3.90 8.97
CA ILE A 146 15.03 -4.95 7.95
C ILE A 146 15.51 -4.51 6.57
N GLY A 147 15.85 -3.21 6.37
CA GLY A 147 16.22 -2.72 5.05
C GLY A 147 16.70 -1.29 5.01
N LYS A 148 16.21 -0.58 4.01
CA LYS A 148 16.42 0.85 3.79
C LYS A 148 15.12 1.49 3.39
N ASP A 149 14.89 2.70 3.90
CA ASP A 149 13.72 3.49 3.66
C ASP A 149 14.04 4.91 3.22
N ALA A 150 13.10 5.52 2.53
CA ALA A 150 13.03 6.94 2.24
C ALA A 150 11.58 7.35 2.05
N VAL A 151 11.20 8.58 2.40
CA VAL A 151 9.86 9.09 2.09
C VAL A 151 9.96 10.16 1.01
N VAL A 152 9.15 9.98 -0.03
CA VAL A 152 9.04 10.92 -1.15
C VAL A 152 7.68 11.59 -1.13
N GLN A 153 7.60 12.81 -1.63
CA GLN A 153 6.36 13.56 -1.76
C GLN A 153 6.17 13.98 -3.22
N PHE A 154 5.12 13.48 -3.84
CA PHE A 154 4.70 13.90 -5.17
C PHE A 154 3.97 15.24 -5.12
N PRO A 155 3.89 15.96 -6.27
CA PRO A 155 3.06 17.17 -6.37
C PRO A 155 1.64 16.95 -5.83
N GLY A 156 1.10 17.94 -5.11
CA GLY A 156 -0.17 17.81 -4.41
C GLY A 156 -0.05 17.30 -2.98
N GLY A 157 1.18 17.07 -2.50
CA GLY A 157 1.43 16.68 -1.10
C GLY A 157 1.28 15.17 -0.84
N ILE A 158 1.26 14.35 -1.89
CA ILE A 158 1.06 12.90 -1.78
C ILE A 158 2.38 12.23 -1.39
N ASN A 159 2.41 11.64 -0.20
CA ASN A 159 3.58 10.97 0.35
C ASN A 159 3.57 9.48 0.02
N ALA A 160 4.75 8.92 -0.21
CA ALA A 160 4.95 7.48 -0.33
C ALA A 160 6.32 7.09 0.26
N GLN A 161 6.37 5.95 0.91
CA GLN A 161 7.62 5.35 1.32
C GLN A 161 8.20 4.54 0.16
N LEU A 162 9.50 4.65 -0.04
CA LEU A 162 10.27 3.73 -0.88
C LEU A 162 11.11 2.89 0.05
N TYR A 163 11.00 1.57 -0.07
CA TYR A 163 11.74 0.67 0.80
C TYR A 163 12.47 -0.42 0.02
N TRP A 164 13.45 -1.04 0.67
CA TRP A 164 14.19 -2.17 0.13
C TRP A 164 14.63 -3.09 1.28
N HIS A 165 14.31 -4.38 1.17
CA HIS A 165 14.68 -5.36 2.16
C HIS A 165 16.12 -5.83 1.96
N THR A 166 16.91 -5.88 3.04
CA THR A 166 18.25 -6.47 3.05
C THR A 166 18.20 -7.99 2.96
N LYS A 167 17.06 -8.58 3.36
CA LYS A 167 16.75 -10.01 3.22
C LYS A 167 15.37 -10.15 2.58
N ALA A 168 15.24 -11.14 1.69
CA ALA A 168 13.93 -11.45 1.11
C ALA A 168 12.93 -11.80 2.23
N PRO A 169 11.69 -11.28 2.14
CA PRO A 169 10.62 -11.67 3.05
C PRO A 169 10.38 -13.17 3.05
N SER A 170 9.95 -13.72 4.18
CA SER A 170 9.61 -15.15 4.33
C SER A 170 8.23 -15.52 3.80
N TYR A 171 7.48 -14.55 3.30
CA TYR A 171 6.14 -14.71 2.72
C TYR A 171 6.14 -14.30 1.24
N ALA A 172 5.10 -14.73 0.51
CA ALA A 172 5.00 -14.46 -0.91
C ALA A 172 4.71 -12.98 -1.21
N PRO A 173 5.17 -12.44 -2.36
CA PRO A 173 4.75 -11.13 -2.81
C PRO A 173 3.24 -11.11 -3.11
N LEU A 174 2.66 -9.93 -3.11
CA LEU A 174 1.26 -9.71 -3.43
C LEU A 174 0.97 -10.08 -4.88
N GLU A 175 -0.07 -10.88 -5.10
CA GLU A 175 -0.62 -11.12 -6.45
C GLU A 175 -1.39 -9.90 -6.96
N THR A 176 -2.09 -9.22 -6.04
CA THR A 176 -2.83 -7.98 -6.32
C THR A 176 -2.47 -6.92 -5.29
N VAL A 177 -1.92 -5.81 -5.75
CA VAL A 177 -1.65 -4.65 -4.91
C VAL A 177 -2.95 -3.85 -4.76
N PRO A 178 -3.38 -3.53 -3.54
CA PRO A 178 -4.54 -2.67 -3.31
C PRO A 178 -4.37 -1.31 -3.99
N ASP A 179 -5.48 -0.71 -4.41
CA ASP A 179 -5.45 0.54 -5.15
C ASP A 179 -5.32 1.74 -4.22
N ASN A 180 -4.51 2.73 -4.60
CA ASN A 180 -4.46 4.01 -3.89
C ASN A 180 -5.60 4.93 -4.33
N ARG A 181 -6.16 5.68 -3.37
CA ARG A 181 -7.14 6.76 -3.58
C ARG A 181 -6.48 8.09 -3.25
N VAL A 182 -6.34 8.93 -4.27
CA VAL A 182 -5.69 10.25 -4.18
C VAL A 182 -6.71 11.33 -4.53
N TYR A 183 -6.80 12.36 -3.71
CA TYR A 183 -7.72 13.48 -3.90
C TYR A 183 -6.92 14.75 -4.16
N LEU A 184 -7.16 15.39 -5.28
CA LEU A 184 -6.40 16.57 -5.73
C LEU A 184 -7.33 17.66 -6.27
N THR A 185 -6.87 18.90 -6.17
CA THR A 185 -7.48 20.00 -6.90
C THR A 185 -6.96 20.06 -8.33
N PRO A 186 -7.65 20.73 -9.27
CA PRO A 186 -7.17 20.90 -10.65
C PRO A 186 -5.76 21.49 -10.74
N ASP A 187 -5.38 22.37 -9.81
CA ASP A 187 -4.08 23.04 -9.78
C ASP A 187 -2.91 22.07 -9.61
N SER A 188 -3.08 21.03 -8.79
CA SER A 188 -2.03 20.04 -8.50
C SER A 188 -2.12 18.78 -9.36
N ALA A 189 -3.32 18.43 -9.87
CA ALA A 189 -3.57 17.17 -10.56
C ALA A 189 -2.66 16.93 -11.77
N THR A 190 -2.45 17.95 -12.62
CA THR A 190 -1.60 17.81 -13.82
C THR A 190 -0.14 17.56 -13.46
N ALA A 191 0.38 18.25 -12.45
CA ALA A 191 1.75 18.09 -11.97
C ALA A 191 1.93 16.71 -11.33
N PHE A 192 0.96 16.27 -10.51
CA PHE A 192 0.95 14.92 -9.93
C PHE A 192 0.96 13.84 -11.01
N LEU A 193 0.01 13.85 -11.93
CA LEU A 193 -0.10 12.84 -12.99
C LEU A 193 1.20 12.73 -13.80
N ARG A 194 1.82 13.85 -14.17
CA ARG A 194 3.09 13.85 -14.90
C ARG A 194 4.22 13.23 -14.07
N SER A 195 4.37 13.65 -12.82
CA SER A 195 5.41 13.17 -11.91
C SER A 195 5.24 11.69 -11.59
N TYR A 196 4.03 11.30 -11.21
CA TYR A 196 3.70 9.95 -10.80
C TYR A 196 3.86 8.93 -11.95
N LEU A 197 3.31 9.23 -13.13
CA LEU A 197 3.43 8.36 -14.31
C LEU A 197 4.88 8.22 -14.78
N ARG A 198 5.67 9.30 -14.70
CA ARG A 198 7.09 9.24 -15.02
C ARG A 198 7.87 8.38 -14.03
N PHE A 199 7.58 8.49 -12.73
CA PHE A 199 8.20 7.68 -11.69
C PHE A 199 7.82 6.21 -11.81
N THR A 200 6.53 5.92 -11.92
CA THR A 200 6.01 4.54 -11.92
C THR A 200 6.19 3.82 -13.25
N GLY A 201 6.44 4.55 -14.36
CA GLY A 201 6.37 3.99 -15.71
C GLY A 201 4.96 3.52 -16.08
N GLY A 202 3.96 4.04 -15.39
CA GLY A 202 2.56 3.68 -15.55
C GLY A 202 1.88 4.36 -16.75
N ARG A 203 0.58 4.13 -16.86
CA ARG A 203 -0.28 4.73 -17.88
C ARG A 203 -1.62 5.12 -17.30
N ILE A 204 -2.30 6.07 -17.96
CA ILE A 204 -3.71 6.32 -17.74
C ILE A 204 -4.51 5.17 -18.35
N VAL A 205 -5.34 4.54 -17.52
CA VAL A 205 -6.26 3.47 -17.94
C VAL A 205 -7.61 4.06 -18.34
N SER A 206 -8.09 5.04 -17.56
CA SER A 206 -9.28 5.82 -17.89
C SER A 206 -9.17 7.25 -17.36
N ASP A 207 -9.85 8.18 -18.03
CA ASP A 207 -9.96 9.61 -17.67
C ASP A 207 -11.41 10.04 -17.92
N ASP A 208 -12.25 9.88 -16.90
CA ASP A 208 -13.65 10.31 -16.95
C ASP A 208 -13.76 11.72 -16.34
N ARG A 209 -14.15 12.68 -17.16
CA ARG A 209 -14.27 14.08 -16.77
C ARG A 209 -15.61 14.42 -16.12
N THR A 210 -16.54 13.47 -16.14
CA THR A 210 -17.92 13.63 -15.66
C THR A 210 -18.36 12.46 -14.78
N ALA A 211 -17.39 11.86 -14.07
CA ALA A 211 -17.67 10.80 -13.11
C ALA A 211 -18.71 11.27 -12.08
N ASP A 212 -19.55 10.33 -11.66
CA ASP A 212 -20.64 10.64 -10.73
C ASP A 212 -20.08 11.00 -9.35
N GLY A 213 -20.39 12.19 -8.86
CA GLY A 213 -19.99 12.64 -7.53
C GLY A 213 -20.67 11.87 -6.39
N GLY A 214 -21.71 11.11 -6.70
CA GLY A 214 -22.36 10.24 -5.72
C GLY A 214 -21.40 9.26 -5.07
N ASP A 215 -20.37 8.76 -5.79
CA ASP A 215 -19.35 7.85 -5.24
C ASP A 215 -18.31 8.54 -4.31
N LEU A 216 -18.39 9.86 -4.18
CA LEU A 216 -17.64 10.68 -3.24
C LEU A 216 -18.54 11.40 -2.22
N GLY A 217 -19.79 10.94 -2.06
CA GLY A 217 -20.75 11.59 -1.17
C GLY A 217 -21.27 12.94 -1.65
N LEU A 218 -21.17 13.23 -2.95
CA LEU A 218 -21.60 14.48 -3.60
C LEU A 218 -22.70 14.22 -4.63
N PRO A 219 -23.91 13.78 -4.23
CA PRO A 219 -24.97 13.42 -5.16
C PRO A 219 -25.34 14.61 -6.06
N GLY A 220 -25.53 14.33 -7.35
CA GLY A 220 -25.85 15.33 -8.36
C GLY A 220 -24.68 16.23 -8.79
N LYS A 221 -23.48 16.00 -8.26
CA LYS A 221 -22.24 16.63 -8.75
C LYS A 221 -21.50 15.68 -9.68
N THR A 222 -20.57 16.25 -10.43
CA THR A 222 -19.60 15.46 -11.21
C THR A 222 -18.19 15.89 -10.86
N TYR A 223 -17.24 14.98 -11.08
CA TYR A 223 -15.82 15.25 -10.89
C TYR A 223 -15.00 14.56 -11.99
N ARG A 224 -13.71 14.85 -12.09
CA ARG A 224 -12.83 14.12 -12.98
C ARG A 224 -12.19 12.96 -12.22
N ARG A 225 -12.39 11.73 -12.71
CA ARG A 225 -11.80 10.50 -12.18
C ARG A 225 -10.76 9.96 -13.16
N VAL A 226 -9.51 9.87 -12.71
CA VAL A 226 -8.41 9.33 -13.52
C VAL A 226 -7.93 8.04 -12.87
N ALA A 227 -8.05 6.92 -13.59
CA ALA A 227 -7.50 5.64 -13.16
C ALA A 227 -6.12 5.42 -13.81
N LEU A 228 -5.14 5.08 -12.97
CA LEU A 228 -3.75 4.83 -13.36
C LEU A 228 -3.39 3.38 -13.07
N GLY A 229 -2.75 2.72 -14.03
CA GLY A 229 -2.16 1.41 -13.83
C GLY A 229 -0.64 1.46 -13.96
N SER A 230 0.06 0.79 -13.06
CA SER A 230 1.51 0.74 -13.04
C SER A 230 2.04 -0.58 -12.47
N PRO A 231 3.34 -0.88 -12.60
CA PRO A 231 3.96 -2.01 -11.90
C PRO A 231 3.89 -1.92 -10.36
N PHE A 232 3.58 -0.75 -9.78
CA PHE A 232 3.35 -0.56 -8.35
C PHE A 232 1.87 -0.79 -7.93
N GLY A 233 1.01 -1.17 -8.85
CA GLY A 233 -0.43 -1.30 -8.62
C GLY A 233 -1.24 -0.19 -9.25
N GLY A 234 -2.49 -0.09 -8.83
CA GLY A 234 -3.45 0.89 -9.29
C GLY A 234 -3.49 2.16 -8.44
N THR A 235 -3.90 3.27 -9.07
CA THR A 235 -4.16 4.52 -8.37
C THR A 235 -5.35 5.22 -9.00
N VAL A 236 -6.31 5.61 -8.19
CA VAL A 236 -7.45 6.44 -8.62
C VAL A 236 -7.23 7.86 -8.11
N VAL A 237 -7.19 8.80 -9.04
CA VAL A 237 -7.07 10.24 -8.75
C VAL A 237 -8.44 10.88 -8.93
N SER A 238 -9.01 11.34 -7.84
CA SER A 238 -10.24 12.13 -7.81
C SER A 238 -9.89 13.62 -7.83
N VAL A 239 -10.18 14.29 -8.95
CA VAL A 239 -9.89 15.73 -9.12
C VAL A 239 -11.17 16.51 -8.84
N THR A 240 -11.18 17.24 -7.72
CA THR A 240 -12.32 17.97 -7.20
C THR A 240 -11.92 19.40 -6.79
N ASP A 241 -12.88 20.20 -6.38
CA ASP A 241 -12.62 21.53 -5.79
C ASP A 241 -12.12 21.49 -4.33
N GLY A 242 -11.96 20.29 -3.76
CA GLY A 242 -11.52 20.07 -2.38
C GLY A 242 -12.64 20.13 -1.34
N HIS A 243 -13.87 20.46 -1.73
CA HIS A 243 -15.03 20.50 -0.84
C HIS A 243 -15.67 19.12 -0.72
N LEU A 244 -14.97 18.21 -0.06
CA LEU A 244 -15.39 16.83 0.12
C LEU A 244 -15.93 16.59 1.53
N PRO A 245 -17.05 15.83 1.65
CA PRO A 245 -17.53 15.42 2.97
C PRO A 245 -16.57 14.39 3.58
N TYR A 246 -16.51 14.34 4.90
CA TYR A 246 -15.85 13.22 5.59
C TYR A 246 -16.59 11.91 5.22
N PRO A 247 -15.85 10.80 4.93
CA PRO A 247 -14.42 10.58 5.16
C PRO A 247 -13.52 10.81 3.92
N PHE A 248 -14.02 11.39 2.86
CA PHE A 248 -13.27 11.65 1.63
C PHE A 248 -12.23 12.79 1.79
N GLY A 249 -11.32 12.92 0.80
CA GLY A 249 -10.32 13.99 0.75
C GLY A 249 -8.97 13.66 1.38
N ARG A 250 -8.84 12.55 2.09
CA ARG A 250 -7.56 12.01 2.55
C ARG A 250 -7.15 10.87 1.65
N GLU A 251 -5.85 10.72 1.41
CA GLU A 251 -5.33 9.53 0.78
C GLU A 251 -5.77 8.29 1.55
N THR A 252 -6.33 7.31 0.84
CA THR A 252 -6.82 6.05 1.39
C THR A 252 -6.43 4.89 0.49
N THR A 253 -6.53 3.69 1.00
CA THR A 253 -6.37 2.46 0.21
C THR A 253 -7.75 1.90 -0.12
N GLY A 254 -7.93 1.47 -1.37
CA GLY A 254 -9.12 0.78 -1.85
C GLY A 254 -8.89 -0.72 -1.97
N TYR A 255 -9.76 -1.49 -1.36
CA TYR A 255 -9.70 -2.94 -1.33
C TYR A 255 -10.84 -3.55 -2.12
N ALA A 256 -10.49 -4.32 -3.17
CA ALA A 256 -11.46 -5.04 -3.97
C ALA A 256 -12.01 -6.25 -3.18
N VAL A 257 -13.33 -6.35 -3.11
CA VAL A 257 -14.02 -7.47 -2.48
C VAL A 257 -15.01 -8.13 -3.45
N LYS A 258 -15.29 -9.42 -3.25
CA LYS A 258 -16.21 -10.16 -4.12
C LYS A 258 -17.67 -9.81 -3.87
N ASP A 259 -18.03 -9.54 -2.62
CA ASP A 259 -19.38 -9.22 -2.15
C ASP A 259 -19.26 -8.12 -1.09
N LEU A 260 -19.56 -6.89 -1.49
CA LEU A 260 -19.46 -5.73 -0.62
C LEU A 260 -20.41 -5.83 0.56
N THR A 261 -21.66 -6.22 0.31
CA THR A 261 -22.69 -6.32 1.35
C THR A 261 -22.32 -7.34 2.43
N ALA A 262 -21.85 -8.52 2.01
CA ALA A 262 -21.41 -9.54 2.96
C ALA A 262 -20.15 -9.11 3.72
N THR A 263 -19.23 -8.40 3.05
CA THR A 263 -18.00 -7.92 3.68
C THR A 263 -18.31 -6.82 4.71
N LEU A 264 -19.20 -5.88 4.41
CA LEU A 264 -19.61 -4.83 5.34
C LEU A 264 -20.23 -5.43 6.61
N ARG A 265 -21.12 -6.42 6.47
CA ARG A 265 -21.70 -7.12 7.64
C ARG A 265 -20.64 -7.78 8.53
N LYS A 266 -19.60 -8.39 7.94
CA LYS A 266 -18.48 -8.96 8.71
C LYS A 266 -17.66 -7.88 9.41
N ALA A 267 -17.37 -6.78 8.70
CA ALA A 267 -16.63 -5.67 9.25
C ALA A 267 -17.36 -5.05 10.47
N GLU A 268 -18.66 -4.79 10.33
CA GLU A 268 -19.47 -4.24 11.42
C GLU A 268 -19.55 -5.22 12.62
N ALA A 269 -19.74 -6.52 12.36
CA ALA A 269 -19.73 -7.55 13.40
C ALA A 269 -18.36 -7.65 14.11
N ALA A 270 -17.28 -7.26 13.43
CA ALA A 270 -15.92 -7.21 13.95
C ALA A 270 -15.53 -5.84 14.54
N GLY A 271 -16.51 -4.94 14.74
CA GLY A 271 -16.30 -3.65 15.40
C GLY A 271 -15.88 -2.50 14.48
N ALA A 272 -15.87 -2.70 13.16
CA ALA A 272 -15.69 -1.60 12.22
C ALA A 272 -16.98 -0.78 12.05
N GLN A 273 -16.84 0.47 11.62
CA GLN A 273 -17.94 1.39 11.36
C GLN A 273 -18.02 1.73 9.88
N VAL A 274 -19.17 1.57 9.25
CA VAL A 274 -19.46 2.12 7.93
C VAL A 274 -19.66 3.62 8.06
N LEU A 275 -18.72 4.40 7.53
CA LEU A 275 -18.76 5.86 7.59
C LEU A 275 -19.60 6.45 6.46
N TRP A 276 -19.62 5.78 5.31
CA TRP A 276 -20.36 6.21 4.14
C TRP A 276 -20.63 5.02 3.21
N GLY A 277 -21.75 5.04 2.53
CA GLY A 277 -22.20 3.99 1.61
C GLY A 277 -23.03 2.89 2.32
N PRO A 278 -23.27 1.73 1.68
CA PRO A 278 -22.81 1.42 0.33
C PRO A 278 -23.46 2.32 -0.74
N TYR A 279 -22.69 2.67 -1.76
CA TYR A 279 -23.17 3.40 -2.92
C TYR A 279 -23.00 2.54 -4.18
N ASP A 280 -24.08 2.41 -4.94
CA ASP A 280 -24.11 1.66 -6.19
C ASP A 280 -24.01 2.62 -7.38
N GLY A 281 -22.80 2.67 -7.96
CA GLY A 281 -22.54 3.42 -9.19
C GLY A 281 -22.62 2.54 -10.44
N LYS A 282 -22.20 3.07 -11.59
CA LYS A 282 -22.18 2.35 -12.86
C LYS A 282 -21.12 1.24 -12.86
N GLY A 283 -21.53 0.02 -12.53
CA GLY A 283 -20.67 -1.18 -12.56
C GLY A 283 -19.69 -1.30 -11.39
N ARG A 284 -19.88 -0.50 -10.36
CA ARG A 284 -19.06 -0.49 -9.14
C ARG A 284 -19.94 -0.11 -7.94
N SER A 285 -19.75 -0.83 -6.84
CA SER A 285 -20.30 -0.45 -5.53
C SER A 285 -19.16 -0.17 -4.57
N ASN A 286 -19.29 0.81 -3.70
CA ASN A 286 -18.26 1.15 -2.73
C ASN A 286 -18.81 1.65 -1.40
N ALA A 287 -17.99 1.54 -0.37
CA ALA A 287 -18.25 2.09 0.96
C ALA A 287 -16.94 2.51 1.61
N MET A 288 -17.01 3.49 2.48
CA MET A 288 -15.91 3.91 3.34
C MET A 288 -16.11 3.34 4.73
N VAL A 289 -15.11 2.64 5.24
CA VAL A 289 -15.17 1.89 6.50
C VAL A 289 -14.03 2.34 7.40
N GLN A 290 -14.33 2.57 8.67
CA GLN A 290 -13.34 2.81 9.71
C GLN A 290 -13.20 1.57 10.58
N PHE A 291 -12.00 1.03 10.64
CA PHE A 291 -11.64 -0.08 11.52
C PHE A 291 -11.23 0.44 12.91
N PRO A 292 -11.27 -0.41 13.96
CA PRO A 292 -10.72 -0.06 15.27
C PRO A 292 -9.31 0.52 15.14
N GLY A 293 -8.98 1.49 15.99
CA GLY A 293 -7.71 2.24 15.87
C GLY A 293 -7.74 3.39 14.87
N GLY A 294 -8.86 3.60 14.16
CA GLY A 294 -9.08 4.80 13.35
C GLY A 294 -8.66 4.67 11.89
N TYR A 295 -8.21 3.49 11.43
CA TYR A 295 -7.88 3.27 10.03
C TYR A 295 -9.11 3.33 9.14
N VAL A 296 -9.10 4.22 8.15
CA VAL A 296 -10.16 4.36 7.16
C VAL A 296 -9.73 3.77 5.83
N ALA A 297 -10.57 2.91 5.26
CA ALA A 297 -10.36 2.25 3.98
C ALA A 297 -11.61 2.37 3.10
N GLU A 298 -11.40 2.32 1.79
CA GLU A 298 -12.49 2.09 0.85
C GLU A 298 -12.60 0.58 0.58
N LEU A 299 -13.80 0.04 0.70
CA LEU A 299 -14.15 -1.30 0.21
C LEU A 299 -14.96 -1.14 -1.06
N HIS A 300 -14.59 -1.88 -2.11
CA HIS A 300 -15.33 -1.79 -3.37
C HIS A 300 -15.52 -3.16 -4.03
N GLN A 301 -16.63 -3.29 -4.74
CA GLN A 301 -16.96 -4.41 -5.61
C GLN A 301 -17.07 -3.90 -7.04
N GLY A 302 -16.58 -4.67 -8.01
CA GLY A 302 -16.51 -4.26 -9.41
C GLY A 302 -15.14 -3.73 -9.81
N ARG A 303 -14.99 -3.24 -11.05
CA ARG A 303 -13.72 -2.79 -11.58
C ARG A 303 -13.45 -1.32 -11.25
N ASP A 304 -12.25 -1.07 -10.77
CA ASP A 304 -11.71 0.28 -10.59
C ASP A 304 -10.69 0.66 -11.67
N ILE A 305 -9.86 -0.30 -12.07
CA ILE A 305 -8.73 -0.14 -13.01
C ILE A 305 -8.69 -1.29 -14.00
#